data_69327c93726dec5b36e581fda8e744b3
#
_entry.id   69327c93726dec5b36e581fda8e744b3
#
_cell.length_a   1.000
_cell.length_b   1.000
_cell.length_c   1.000
_cell.angle_alpha   90.00
_cell.angle_beta   90.00
_cell.angle_gamma   90.00
#
_symmetry.space_group_name_H-M   'P 1'
#
loop_
_entity.id
_entity.type
_entity.pdbx_description
1 polymer ?
#
loop_
_entity_poly.entity_id
_entity_poly.type
_entity_poly.pdbx_seq_one_letter_code
_entity_poly.pdbx_strand_id
1 'polypeptide(L)'
;KRASRSLGDGLNIDIRPEEADQQLHAYTVLQTHQKLTTFEPHLHAPGQRMCLEAIWGNHIETLTCAGYDHNWVRTYEYADHTAPILPKGTILHITGYMDNTTANRNVPDPRNWQGSGNRSVTNMFIDLGIGVQLSDEQFLEQMEERRQAIDWRLGDHVIGCPLCAYDDLTIADVSDEDEDEAEDDAEDGTADTADTAAQQQ
;
A
#
# COMPACT_ATOMS: atom_id res chain seq x y z
N LYS A 1 -7.27 -13.25 -8.83
CA LYS A 1 -8.57 -12.86 -8.25
C LYS A 1 -8.63 -11.34 -8.10
N ARG A 2 -9.75 -10.70 -8.48
CA ARG A 2 -9.93 -9.24 -8.29
C ARG A 2 -9.93 -8.91 -6.80
N ALA A 3 -9.15 -7.91 -6.40
CA ALA A 3 -9.08 -7.40 -5.05
C ALA A 3 -9.39 -5.90 -5.05
N SER A 4 -10.33 -5.47 -4.21
CA SER A 4 -10.56 -4.05 -3.93
C SER A 4 -9.52 -3.59 -2.93
N ARG A 5 -8.85 -2.48 -3.21
CA ARG A 5 -8.07 -1.76 -2.21
C ARG A 5 -9.00 -0.81 -1.47
N SER A 6 -8.94 -0.87 -0.16
CA SER A 6 -9.48 0.17 0.71
C SER A 6 -8.31 0.65 1.57
N LEU A 7 -7.37 1.33 0.92
CA LEU A 7 -6.19 1.86 1.57
C LEU A 7 -6.48 3.28 2.03
N GLY A 8 -6.51 3.49 3.34
CA GLY A 8 -6.79 4.79 3.93
C GLY A 8 -6.69 4.74 5.45
N ASP A 9 -6.82 5.90 6.07
CA ASP A 9 -6.98 6.05 7.52
C ASP A 9 -8.33 6.75 7.78
N GLY A 10 -9.13 6.17 8.65
CA GLY A 10 -10.44 6.72 9.05
C GLY A 10 -10.46 7.32 10.47
N LEU A 11 -9.34 7.26 11.20
CA LEU A 11 -9.26 7.65 12.60
C LEU A 11 -8.37 8.88 12.83
N ASN A 12 -7.17 8.90 12.23
CA ASN A 12 -6.17 9.96 12.48
C ASN A 12 -6.09 10.92 11.29
N ILE A 13 -7.24 11.41 10.85
CA ILE A 13 -7.36 12.28 9.68
C ILE A 13 -7.84 13.69 10.02
N ASP A 14 -7.72 14.08 11.27
CA ASP A 14 -8.04 15.44 11.69
C ASP A 14 -7.04 16.43 11.10
N ILE A 15 -7.55 17.46 10.47
CA ILE A 15 -6.75 18.54 9.91
C ILE A 15 -7.01 19.85 10.66
N ARG A 16 -5.95 20.63 10.79
CA ARG A 16 -5.94 21.87 11.58
C ARG A 16 -6.72 22.98 10.89
N PRO A 17 -7.30 23.91 11.67
CA PRO A 17 -7.94 25.09 11.14
C PRO A 17 -6.94 26.00 10.43
N GLU A 18 -7.41 26.69 9.39
CA GLU A 18 -6.73 27.78 8.70
C GLU A 18 -5.33 27.42 8.14
N GLU A 19 -5.08 26.12 7.89
CA GLU A 19 -3.79 25.62 7.41
C GLU A 19 -3.95 24.88 6.08
N ALA A 20 -3.07 25.23 5.12
CA ALA A 20 -2.95 24.55 3.82
C ALA A 20 -1.86 23.47 3.86
N ASP A 21 -1.77 22.67 2.79
CA ASP A 21 -0.72 21.67 2.53
C ASP A 21 -0.50 20.65 3.65
N GLN A 22 -1.53 20.38 4.45
CA GLN A 22 -1.47 19.34 5.46
C GLN A 22 -1.46 17.97 4.79
N GLN A 23 -0.57 17.09 5.24
CA GLN A 23 -0.39 15.77 4.66
C GLN A 23 -0.96 14.70 5.59
N LEU A 24 -1.68 13.75 5.00
CA LEU A 24 -2.16 12.52 5.64
C LEU A 24 -1.49 11.33 4.94
N HIS A 25 -1.16 10.30 5.72
CA HIS A 25 -0.46 9.13 5.24
C HIS A 25 -1.18 7.86 5.66
N ALA A 26 -1.26 6.87 4.77
CA ALA A 26 -1.72 5.53 5.09
C ALA A 26 -0.91 4.48 4.32
N TYR A 27 -0.73 3.31 4.93
CA TYR A 27 0.12 2.24 4.44
C TYR A 27 -0.61 0.91 4.49
N THR A 28 -0.30 0.03 3.55
CA THR A 28 -0.67 -1.39 3.62
C THR A 28 0.42 -2.25 3.01
N VAL A 29 0.60 -3.47 3.52
CA VAL A 29 1.52 -4.45 2.94
C VAL A 29 0.71 -5.39 2.04
N LEU A 30 1.18 -5.59 0.82
CA LEU A 30 0.57 -6.56 -0.09
C LEU A 30 0.83 -7.98 0.41
N GLN A 31 -0.24 -8.71 0.67
CA GLN A 31 -0.18 -10.10 1.13
C GLN A 31 -0.03 -11.11 0.00
N THR A 32 -0.17 -10.68 -1.24
CA THR A 32 -0.02 -11.47 -2.47
C THR A 32 0.58 -10.60 -3.55
N HIS A 33 1.18 -11.20 -4.58
CA HIS A 33 1.52 -10.48 -5.80
C HIS A 33 0.28 -9.82 -6.40
N GLN A 34 0.41 -8.60 -6.88
CA GLN A 34 -0.71 -7.85 -7.44
C GLN A 34 -0.35 -7.06 -8.69
N LYS A 35 -1.25 -7.07 -9.67
CA LYS A 35 -1.31 -6.09 -10.75
C LYS A 35 -2.35 -5.04 -10.39
N LEU A 36 -1.94 -3.79 -10.23
CA LEU A 36 -2.87 -2.70 -9.94
C LEU A 36 -3.55 -2.26 -11.22
N THR A 37 -4.87 -2.26 -11.25
CA THR A 37 -5.63 -1.91 -12.45
C THR A 37 -6.21 -0.50 -12.41
N THR A 38 -6.53 -0.01 -11.21
CA THR A 38 -7.07 1.34 -11.05
C THR A 38 -6.49 2.04 -9.82
N PHE A 39 -6.52 3.37 -9.86
CA PHE A 39 -6.35 4.27 -8.73
C PHE A 39 -7.59 5.13 -8.60
N GLU A 40 -8.21 5.17 -7.43
CA GLU A 40 -9.41 5.96 -7.16
C GLU A 40 -9.23 6.78 -5.89
N PRO A 41 -8.59 7.96 -5.99
CA PRO A 41 -8.45 8.86 -4.86
C PRO A 41 -9.83 9.35 -4.41
N HIS A 42 -10.20 9.03 -3.19
CA HIS A 42 -11.44 9.46 -2.58
C HIS A 42 -11.14 10.29 -1.34
N LEU A 43 -11.28 11.58 -1.49
CA LEU A 43 -11.16 12.58 -0.45
C LEU A 43 -12.52 13.26 -0.24
N HIS A 44 -12.61 14.15 0.72
CA HIS A 44 -13.77 15.02 0.86
C HIS A 44 -13.35 16.49 0.75
N ALA A 45 -14.19 17.42 1.19
CA ALA A 45 -14.05 18.86 0.96
C ALA A 45 -12.62 19.44 1.17
N PRO A 46 -11.85 19.04 2.20
CA PRO A 46 -10.49 19.55 2.36
C PRO A 46 -9.48 19.01 1.34
N GLY A 47 -9.78 17.91 0.65
CA GLY A 47 -8.85 17.23 -0.25
C GLY A 47 -8.48 18.03 -1.48
N GLN A 48 -7.19 18.03 -1.83
CA GLN A 48 -6.64 18.71 -3.01
C GLN A 48 -6.02 17.73 -4.01
N ARG A 49 -5.33 16.72 -3.53
CA ARG A 49 -4.71 15.66 -4.35
C ARG A 49 -4.37 14.45 -3.50
N MET A 50 -4.13 13.32 -4.17
CA MET A 50 -3.60 12.11 -3.56
C MET A 50 -2.53 11.50 -4.46
N CYS A 51 -1.46 11.01 -3.85
CA CYS A 51 -0.43 10.21 -4.51
C CYS A 51 -0.47 8.78 -4.00
N LEU A 52 -0.18 7.82 -4.87
CA LEU A 52 0.04 6.42 -4.57
C LEU A 52 1.50 6.08 -4.86
N GLU A 53 2.15 5.46 -3.90
CA GLU A 53 3.55 5.05 -3.95
C GLU A 53 3.69 3.57 -3.61
N ALA A 54 4.70 2.93 -4.18
CA ALA A 54 5.15 1.59 -3.81
C ALA A 54 6.51 1.68 -3.13
N ILE A 55 6.67 0.97 -2.02
CA ILE A 55 7.93 0.85 -1.29
C ILE A 55 8.35 -0.62 -1.37
N TRP A 56 9.51 -0.86 -1.98
CA TRP A 56 10.10 -2.18 -2.13
C TRP A 56 11.60 -2.13 -1.82
N GLY A 57 12.04 -2.93 -0.88
CA GLY A 57 13.42 -2.90 -0.40
C GLY A 57 13.78 -1.50 0.10
N ASN A 58 14.77 -0.87 -0.53
CA ASN A 58 15.24 0.48 -0.22
C ASN A 58 14.77 1.55 -1.21
N HIS A 59 13.79 1.23 -2.06
CA HIS A 59 13.24 2.14 -3.07
C HIS A 59 11.82 2.56 -2.72
N ILE A 60 11.54 3.85 -2.95
CA ILE A 60 10.19 4.42 -2.95
C ILE A 60 9.93 4.92 -4.36
N GLU A 61 8.83 4.47 -4.94
CA GLU A 61 8.44 4.84 -6.29
C GLU A 61 7.03 5.43 -6.30
N THR A 62 6.89 6.62 -6.84
CA THR A 62 5.57 7.23 -7.07
C THR A 62 4.93 6.60 -8.30
N LEU A 63 3.86 5.84 -8.11
CA LEU A 63 3.12 5.18 -9.18
C LEU A 63 2.20 6.16 -9.90
N THR A 64 1.50 7.01 -9.14
CA THR A 64 0.60 8.01 -9.68
C THR A 64 0.29 9.10 -8.66
N CYS A 65 0.01 10.31 -9.14
CA CYS A 65 -0.58 11.39 -8.35
C CYS A 65 -1.74 12.00 -9.15
N ALA A 66 -2.86 12.25 -8.49
CA ALA A 66 -4.01 12.88 -9.11
C ALA A 66 -4.52 14.05 -8.27
N GLY A 67 -4.85 15.14 -8.92
CA GLY A 67 -5.63 16.22 -8.33
C GLY A 67 -7.03 15.72 -7.98
N TYR A 68 -7.59 16.20 -6.89
CA TYR A 68 -8.94 15.85 -6.44
C TYR A 68 -9.90 17.01 -6.69
N ASP A 69 -11.00 16.71 -7.35
CA ASP A 69 -12.14 17.63 -7.50
C ASP A 69 -13.29 17.11 -6.64
N HIS A 70 -13.66 17.85 -5.61
CA HIS A 70 -14.74 17.50 -4.69
C HIS A 70 -16.08 17.21 -5.39
N ASN A 71 -16.32 17.83 -6.53
CA ASN A 71 -17.54 17.66 -7.30
C ASN A 71 -17.46 16.57 -8.38
N TRP A 72 -16.28 15.98 -8.57
CA TRP A 72 -16.06 14.97 -9.59
C TRP A 72 -15.02 13.94 -9.19
N VAL A 73 -15.43 12.95 -8.41
CA VAL A 73 -14.60 11.79 -8.09
C VAL A 73 -14.34 10.98 -9.36
N ARG A 74 -13.07 10.61 -9.57
CA ARG A 74 -12.62 9.87 -10.75
C ARG A 74 -11.88 8.62 -10.37
N THR A 75 -12.14 7.55 -11.13
CA THR A 75 -11.31 6.36 -11.18
C THR A 75 -10.34 6.49 -12.35
N TYR A 76 -9.05 6.33 -12.10
CA TYR A 76 -7.99 6.32 -13.10
C TYR A 76 -7.62 4.88 -13.41
N GLU A 77 -7.73 4.48 -14.67
CA GLU A 77 -7.35 3.15 -15.12
C GLU A 77 -5.92 3.17 -15.65
N TYR A 78 -5.11 2.22 -15.21
CA TYR A 78 -3.79 2.00 -15.80
C TYR A 78 -3.96 1.27 -17.14
N ALA A 79 -3.24 1.71 -18.18
CA ALA A 79 -3.13 0.93 -19.40
C ALA A 79 -2.44 -0.41 -19.08
N ASP A 80 -2.88 -1.48 -19.70
CA ASP A 80 -2.49 -2.84 -19.34
C ASP A 80 -0.97 -3.06 -19.33
N HIS A 81 -0.28 -2.47 -20.32
CA HIS A 81 1.17 -2.56 -20.48
C HIS A 81 1.97 -1.63 -19.54
N THR A 82 1.30 -0.77 -18.74
CA THR A 82 1.92 0.11 -17.75
C THR A 82 1.38 -0.09 -16.33
N ALA A 83 0.36 -0.94 -16.20
CA ALA A 83 -0.24 -1.26 -14.90
C ALA A 83 0.84 -1.79 -13.93
N PRO A 84 0.95 -1.26 -12.71
CA PRO A 84 1.95 -1.73 -11.77
C PRO A 84 1.81 -3.23 -11.46
N ILE A 85 2.92 -3.96 -11.50
CA ILE A 85 3.04 -5.39 -11.17
C ILE A 85 3.95 -5.48 -9.96
N LEU A 86 3.34 -5.62 -8.79
CA LEU A 86 4.03 -5.49 -7.51
C LEU A 86 4.15 -6.83 -6.81
N PRO A 87 5.34 -7.19 -6.32
CA PRO A 87 5.53 -8.42 -5.57
C PRO A 87 4.83 -8.36 -4.21
N LYS A 88 4.51 -9.53 -3.67
CA LYS A 88 4.14 -9.71 -2.27
C LYS A 88 5.18 -9.03 -1.38
N GLY A 89 4.77 -8.50 -0.23
CA GLY A 89 5.62 -7.74 0.67
C GLY A 89 5.82 -6.26 0.30
N THR A 90 5.42 -5.84 -0.91
CA THR A 90 5.43 -4.41 -1.26
C THR A 90 4.53 -3.63 -0.30
N ILE A 91 5.03 -2.53 0.23
CA ILE A 91 4.23 -1.58 0.99
C ILE A 91 3.63 -0.56 0.01
N LEU A 92 2.30 -0.51 -0.06
CA LEU A 92 1.61 0.59 -0.71
C LEU A 92 1.43 1.72 0.30
N HIS A 93 1.76 2.92 -0.13
CA HIS A 93 1.65 4.15 0.65
C HIS A 93 0.80 5.15 -0.14
N ILE A 94 -0.16 5.78 0.52
CA ILE A 94 -0.85 6.93 -0.03
C ILE A 94 -0.57 8.17 0.79
N THR A 95 -0.40 9.30 0.08
CA THR A 95 -0.30 10.64 0.66
C THR A 95 -1.46 11.48 0.18
N GLY A 96 -2.30 11.94 1.10
CA GLY A 96 -3.36 12.91 0.83
C GLY A 96 -2.90 14.32 1.20
N TYR A 97 -3.19 15.28 0.35
CA TYR A 97 -2.89 16.70 0.59
C TYR A 97 -4.18 17.45 0.82
N MET A 98 -4.27 18.14 1.96
CA MET A 98 -5.47 18.77 2.45
C MET A 98 -5.28 20.27 2.60
N ASP A 99 -6.34 21.04 2.31
CA ASP A 99 -6.39 22.48 2.50
C ASP A 99 -7.64 22.85 3.30
N ASN A 100 -7.44 23.32 4.52
CA ASN A 100 -8.50 23.82 5.41
C ASN A 100 -8.41 25.34 5.56
N THR A 101 -8.25 26.06 4.44
CA THR A 101 -8.20 27.52 4.42
C THR A 101 -9.41 28.13 3.70
N THR A 102 -9.55 29.44 3.81
CA THR A 102 -10.58 30.20 3.07
C THR A 102 -10.37 30.19 1.54
N ALA A 103 -9.20 29.77 1.06
CA ALA A 103 -8.94 29.57 -0.36
C ALA A 103 -9.67 28.34 -0.91
N ASN A 104 -9.90 27.32 -0.07
CA ASN A 104 -10.65 26.13 -0.42
C ASN A 104 -12.17 26.38 -0.24
N ARG A 105 -12.86 26.63 -1.34
CA ARG A 105 -14.29 26.94 -1.35
C ARG A 105 -15.20 25.76 -0.98
N ASN A 106 -14.67 24.55 -0.93
CA ASN A 106 -15.43 23.34 -0.57
C ASN A 106 -15.56 23.19 0.96
N VAL A 107 -14.66 23.82 1.73
CA VAL A 107 -14.69 23.77 3.19
C VAL A 107 -15.69 24.82 3.72
N PRO A 108 -16.72 24.41 4.47
CA PRO A 108 -17.76 25.35 4.94
C PRO A 108 -17.26 26.37 5.97
N ASP A 109 -16.40 25.96 6.90
CA ASP A 109 -15.81 26.82 7.92
C ASP A 109 -14.39 26.38 8.26
N PRO A 110 -13.37 27.01 7.63
CA PRO A 110 -11.97 26.64 7.84
C PRO A 110 -11.41 27.02 9.20
N ARG A 111 -12.13 27.80 10.01
CA ARG A 111 -11.72 28.16 11.39
C ARG A 111 -11.83 26.99 12.36
N ASN A 112 -12.46 25.88 11.96
CA ASN A 112 -12.63 24.69 12.75
C ASN A 112 -11.74 23.54 12.24
N TRP A 113 -11.39 22.64 13.14
CA TRP A 113 -10.84 21.33 12.78
C TRP A 113 -11.81 20.59 11.87
N GLN A 114 -11.24 19.90 10.86
CA GLN A 114 -12.01 19.01 10.01
C GLN A 114 -11.64 17.56 10.35
N GLY A 115 -12.58 16.88 11.00
CA GLY A 115 -12.42 15.48 11.37
C GLY A 115 -13.09 14.52 10.37
N SER A 116 -12.92 13.24 10.64
CA SER A 116 -13.50 12.14 9.87
C SER A 116 -15.03 12.21 9.83
N GLY A 117 -15.61 11.82 8.69
CA GLY A 117 -17.05 11.64 8.57
C GLY A 117 -17.54 11.27 7.18
N ASN A 118 -18.78 10.77 7.13
CA ASN A 118 -19.41 10.33 5.89
C ASN A 118 -20.04 11.47 5.06
N ARG A 119 -20.09 12.68 5.62
CA ARG A 119 -20.60 13.83 4.87
C ARG A 119 -19.47 14.41 4.02
N SER A 120 -19.77 14.76 2.80
CA SER A 120 -18.78 15.29 1.85
C SER A 120 -18.06 16.58 2.30
N VAL A 121 -18.60 17.27 3.30
CA VAL A 121 -17.98 18.47 3.91
C VAL A 121 -17.01 18.16 5.06
N THR A 122 -16.97 16.93 5.56
CA THR A 122 -16.00 16.46 6.55
C THR A 122 -14.73 16.01 5.89
N ASN A 123 -13.79 15.41 6.62
CA ASN A 123 -12.60 14.83 6.00
C ASN A 123 -12.78 13.34 5.69
N MET A 124 -12.19 12.89 4.58
CA MET A 124 -12.06 11.48 4.18
C MET A 124 -10.76 11.30 3.40
N PHE A 125 -10.12 10.16 3.62
CA PHE A 125 -8.82 9.87 3.03
C PHE A 125 -8.70 8.38 2.73
N ILE A 126 -8.99 7.98 1.49
CA ILE A 126 -8.98 6.58 1.07
C ILE A 126 -8.72 6.44 -0.44
N ASP A 127 -7.93 5.45 -0.84
CA ASP A 127 -7.88 4.94 -2.21
C ASP A 127 -8.80 3.74 -2.36
N LEU A 128 -9.77 3.83 -3.23
CA LEU A 128 -10.75 2.77 -3.56
C LEU A 128 -10.35 1.98 -4.81
N GLY A 129 -9.12 2.11 -5.26
CA GLY A 129 -8.61 1.42 -6.45
C GLY A 129 -8.72 -0.10 -6.37
N ILE A 130 -8.52 -0.74 -7.50
CA ILE A 130 -8.65 -2.18 -7.69
C ILE A 130 -7.35 -2.76 -8.20
N GLY A 131 -7.03 -3.98 -7.75
CA GLY A 131 -5.95 -4.80 -8.27
C GLY A 131 -6.42 -6.21 -8.60
N VAL A 132 -5.56 -6.97 -9.23
CA VAL A 132 -5.70 -8.41 -9.48
C VAL A 132 -4.62 -9.13 -8.69
N GLN A 133 -5.04 -10.05 -7.81
CA GLN A 133 -4.12 -10.95 -7.13
C GLN A 133 -3.58 -11.96 -8.14
N LEU A 134 -2.28 -12.17 -8.12
CA LEU A 134 -1.57 -13.09 -8.99
C LEU A 134 -1.00 -14.25 -8.17
N SER A 135 -0.91 -15.45 -8.76
CA SER A 135 -0.04 -16.50 -8.24
C SER A 135 1.41 -16.19 -8.62
N ASP A 136 2.37 -16.93 -8.07
CA ASP A 136 3.80 -16.77 -8.36
C ASP A 136 4.08 -16.94 -9.86
N GLU A 137 3.47 -17.98 -10.49
CA GLU A 137 3.60 -18.22 -11.93
C GLU A 137 3.01 -17.06 -12.75
N GLN A 138 1.80 -16.60 -12.37
CA GLN A 138 1.16 -15.48 -13.06
C GLN A 138 1.96 -14.19 -12.90
N PHE A 139 2.58 -13.99 -11.76
CA PHE A 139 3.41 -12.83 -11.51
C PHE A 139 4.65 -12.83 -12.42
N LEU A 140 5.37 -13.97 -12.51
CA LEU A 140 6.52 -14.12 -13.40
C LEU A 140 6.12 -13.97 -14.86
N GLU A 141 4.99 -14.56 -15.28
CA GLU A 141 4.45 -14.42 -16.66
C GLU A 141 4.18 -12.95 -17.01
N GLN A 142 3.50 -12.22 -16.11
CA GLN A 142 3.20 -10.80 -16.30
C GLN A 142 4.46 -9.92 -16.35
N MET A 143 5.49 -10.27 -15.59
CA MET A 143 6.79 -9.59 -15.65
C MET A 143 7.46 -9.80 -16.99
N GLU A 144 7.47 -11.04 -17.51
CA GLU A 144 8.05 -11.35 -18.82
C GLU A 144 7.29 -10.67 -19.96
N GLU A 145 5.95 -10.69 -19.94
CA GLU A 145 5.13 -9.93 -20.89
C GLU A 145 5.48 -8.43 -20.86
N ARG A 146 5.68 -7.86 -19.66
CA ARG A 146 6.10 -6.46 -19.50
C ARG A 146 7.44 -6.18 -20.12
N ARG A 147 8.45 -7.03 -19.87
CA ARG A 147 9.80 -6.90 -20.44
C ARG A 147 9.76 -6.92 -21.97
N GLN A 148 8.99 -7.83 -22.54
CA GLN A 148 8.81 -7.93 -23.99
C GLN A 148 8.14 -6.69 -24.58
N ALA A 149 7.11 -6.17 -23.88
CA ALA A 149 6.35 -5.01 -24.36
C ALA A 149 7.16 -3.70 -24.39
N ILE A 150 8.20 -3.59 -23.55
CA ILE A 150 9.01 -2.36 -23.43
C ILE A 150 10.41 -2.49 -24.08
N ASP A 151 10.71 -3.60 -24.78
CA ASP A 151 12.06 -3.90 -25.30
C ASP A 151 13.14 -3.78 -24.18
N TRP A 152 12.85 -4.42 -23.06
CA TRP A 152 13.65 -4.34 -21.82
C TRP A 152 15.10 -4.81 -22.04
N ARG A 153 16.02 -4.18 -21.34
CA ARG A 153 17.42 -4.58 -21.24
C ARG A 153 17.82 -4.77 -19.79
N LEU A 154 18.72 -5.71 -19.55
CA LEU A 154 19.21 -6.01 -18.20
C LEU A 154 19.66 -4.72 -17.47
N GLY A 155 19.08 -4.49 -16.31
CA GLY A 155 19.33 -3.33 -15.46
C GLY A 155 18.43 -2.12 -15.75
N ASP A 156 17.51 -2.20 -16.70
CA ASP A 156 16.53 -1.15 -16.91
C ASP A 156 15.58 -1.06 -15.70
N HIS A 157 15.40 0.13 -15.19
CA HIS A 157 14.37 0.40 -14.19
C HIS A 157 12.98 0.47 -14.83
N VAL A 158 12.05 -0.33 -14.33
CA VAL A 158 10.68 -0.40 -14.86
C VAL A 158 9.70 0.12 -13.79
N ILE A 159 9.13 1.29 -14.05
CA ILE A 159 8.15 1.92 -13.14
C ILE A 159 6.99 0.95 -12.85
N GLY A 160 6.72 0.74 -11.57
CA GLY A 160 5.67 -0.16 -11.10
C GLY A 160 5.96 -1.65 -11.33
N CYS A 161 7.24 -2.02 -11.60
CA CYS A 161 7.66 -3.41 -11.66
C CYS A 161 9.08 -3.55 -11.09
N PRO A 162 9.24 -3.53 -9.77
CA PRO A 162 10.56 -3.49 -9.13
C PRO A 162 11.41 -4.72 -9.47
N LEU A 163 10.81 -5.89 -9.62
CA LEU A 163 11.51 -7.12 -9.96
C LEU A 163 11.74 -7.30 -11.49
N CYS A 164 11.11 -6.48 -12.34
CA CYS A 164 11.41 -6.51 -13.78
C CYS A 164 12.87 -6.15 -14.12
N ALA A 165 13.60 -5.53 -13.20
CA ALA A 165 15.03 -5.21 -13.39
C ALA A 165 15.96 -6.43 -13.33
N TYR A 166 15.47 -7.58 -12.85
CA TYR A 166 16.24 -8.82 -12.68
C TYR A 166 15.81 -9.82 -13.73
N ASP A 167 16.76 -10.49 -14.38
CA ASP A 167 16.55 -11.70 -15.18
C ASP A 167 16.65 -12.95 -14.30
N ASP A 168 16.23 -14.09 -14.86
CA ASP A 168 16.35 -15.43 -14.24
C ASP A 168 15.64 -15.63 -12.89
N LEU A 169 14.64 -14.83 -12.55
CA LEU A 169 13.82 -15.06 -11.36
C LEU A 169 12.98 -16.33 -11.52
N THR A 170 12.99 -17.15 -10.48
CA THR A 170 12.25 -18.41 -10.39
C THR A 170 11.07 -18.28 -9.39
N ILE A 171 10.23 -19.31 -9.34
CA ILE A 171 9.16 -19.38 -8.33
C ILE A 171 9.75 -19.29 -6.91
N ALA A 172 10.87 -19.97 -6.63
CA ALA A 172 11.52 -19.93 -5.33
C ALA A 172 11.97 -18.52 -4.90
N ASP A 173 12.31 -17.65 -5.86
CA ASP A 173 12.70 -16.27 -5.56
C ASP A 173 11.53 -15.35 -5.19
N VAL A 174 10.31 -15.76 -5.47
CA VAL A 174 9.10 -14.96 -5.27
C VAL A 174 8.07 -15.60 -4.33
N SER A 175 8.25 -16.88 -3.96
CA SER A 175 7.42 -17.63 -3.01
C SER A 175 7.95 -17.54 -1.58
N ASP A 176 7.11 -17.91 -0.60
CA ASP A 176 7.47 -17.92 0.82
C ASP A 176 8.00 -19.28 1.31
N GLU A 177 8.49 -20.15 0.44
CA GLU A 177 8.82 -21.53 0.85
C GLU A 177 10.05 -21.65 1.78
N ASP A 178 10.72 -20.57 2.14
CA ASP A 178 11.96 -20.56 2.95
C ASP A 178 11.78 -20.37 4.47
N GLU A 179 10.57 -20.33 5.04
CA GLU A 179 10.40 -20.06 6.49
C GLU A 179 10.10 -21.30 7.38
N ASP A 180 9.96 -22.51 6.86
CA ASP A 180 9.56 -23.69 7.64
C ASP A 180 10.67 -24.73 7.91
N GLU A 181 11.96 -24.43 7.72
CA GLU A 181 13.06 -25.30 8.15
C GLU A 181 13.91 -24.67 9.27
N ALA A 182 13.26 -24.30 10.40
CA ALA A 182 14.00 -23.99 11.62
C ALA A 182 13.31 -24.61 12.83
N GLU A 183 13.94 -25.70 13.32
CA GLU A 183 13.95 -26.15 14.71
C GLU A 183 12.80 -27.00 15.22
N ASP A 184 12.90 -28.28 14.93
CA ASP A 184 12.42 -29.37 15.81
C ASP A 184 13.64 -30.09 16.42
N ASP A 185 14.42 -29.38 17.24
CA ASP A 185 15.42 -29.95 18.15
C ASP A 185 15.11 -29.53 19.60
N ALA A 186 13.99 -30.02 20.11
CA ALA A 186 13.72 -30.03 21.54
C ALA A 186 14.33 -31.31 22.13
N GLU A 187 15.54 -31.21 22.67
CA GLU A 187 16.17 -32.24 23.47
C GLU A 187 15.31 -32.63 24.68
N ASP A 188 14.98 -33.90 24.70
CA ASP A 188 14.54 -34.67 25.85
C ASP A 188 15.58 -34.58 26.99
N GLY A 189 15.24 -33.89 28.05
CA GLY A 189 16.00 -33.79 29.30
C GLY A 189 15.19 -34.33 30.45
N THR A 190 15.31 -35.66 30.65
CA THR A 190 14.74 -36.46 31.75
C THR A 190 15.09 -35.90 33.14
N ALA A 191 14.05 -35.95 33.95
CA ALA A 191 13.94 -35.99 35.39
C ALA A 191 15.21 -36.24 36.22
N ASP A 192 15.35 -35.55 37.33
CA ASP A 192 15.62 -36.23 38.60
C ASP A 192 15.01 -35.52 39.80
N THR A 193 14.46 -36.35 40.66
CA THR A 193 13.75 -36.06 41.89
C THR A 193 14.69 -35.69 43.02
N ALA A 194 14.31 -34.78 43.93
CA ALA A 194 14.48 -34.93 45.37
C ALA A 194 13.76 -33.81 46.16
N ASP A 195 12.71 -34.16 46.74
CA ASP A 195 12.31 -34.12 48.16
C ASP A 195 13.20 -33.23 49.08
N THR A 196 12.65 -32.29 49.76
CA THR A 196 12.75 -32.14 51.22
C THR A 196 11.87 -30.97 51.72
N ALA A 197 11.18 -31.37 52.73
CA ALA A 197 10.20 -30.64 53.55
C ALA A 197 10.74 -29.47 54.36
N ALA A 198 9.78 -28.70 54.82
CA ALA A 198 9.60 -28.13 56.16
C ALA A 198 9.98 -26.70 56.45
N GLN A 199 8.94 -26.00 56.84
CA GLN A 199 8.79 -25.19 58.08
C GLN A 199 9.07 -23.68 58.05
N GLN A 200 7.96 -23.02 58.33
CA GLN A 200 7.74 -21.98 59.39
C GLN A 200 8.46 -20.60 59.22
N GLN A 201 7.74 -19.60 58.96
CA GLN A 201 7.05 -18.67 59.92
C GLN A 201 6.22 -17.65 59.11
#